data_8ad1901eabb5fdf0d36ecc22bc6ee8ee
#
_entry.id   8ad1901eabb5fdf0d36ecc22bc6ee8ee
#
_cell.length_a   1.000
_cell.length_b   1.000
_cell.length_c   1.000
_cell.angle_alpha   90.00
_cell.angle_beta   90.00
_cell.angle_gamma   90.00
#
_symmetry.space_group_name_H-M   'P 1'
#
loop_
_entity.id
_entity.type
_entity.pdbx_description
1 polymer ?
#
loop_
_entity_poly.entity_id
_entity_poly.type
_entity_poly.pdbx_seq_one_letter_code
_entity_poly.pdbx_strand_id
1 'polypeptide(L)'
;EQLTPQQGVSEYNQAMMDLGASLCSRSKPQCHLCPLQEDCQAAASGQPTTFPHPKPQKKALPQKSVYLLLLQQADELWLEQRPPQGIWGGLYSFPEFATLEAAEAWLLSQGAHDCSLTPLASFRHTFSHYHLDITPLLAHCSHPLPPRSMEGAHQLWYNLKQPANVGLSA
;
A
#
# COMPACT_ATOMS: atom_id res chain seq x y z
N GLU A 1 -4.32 -0.36 29.39
CA GLU A 1 -3.98 -1.60 30.16
C GLU A 1 -4.95 -1.83 31.33
N GLN A 2 -5.42 -0.79 32.05
CA GLN A 2 -6.34 -0.94 33.20
C GLN A 2 -7.69 -1.55 32.85
N LEU A 3 -8.16 -1.36 31.63
CA LEU A 3 -9.48 -1.82 31.14
C LEU A 3 -9.43 -3.14 30.37
N THR A 4 -8.24 -3.69 30.14
CA THR A 4 -8.10 -4.94 29.40
C THR A 4 -8.02 -6.11 30.37
N PRO A 5 -8.91 -7.12 30.26
CA PRO A 5 -8.88 -8.29 31.15
C PRO A 5 -7.62 -9.12 30.90
N GLN A 6 -7.19 -9.87 31.91
CA GLN A 6 -6.01 -10.74 31.80
C GLN A 6 -6.33 -12.09 31.11
N GLN A 7 -7.60 -12.46 31.06
CA GLN A 7 -8.11 -13.67 30.39
C GLN A 7 -9.27 -13.30 29.49
N GLY A 8 -9.48 -14.03 28.41
CA GLY A 8 -10.56 -13.74 27.46
C GLY A 8 -10.34 -12.45 26.66
N VAL A 9 -9.08 -12.08 26.37
CA VAL A 9 -8.73 -10.82 25.69
C VAL A 9 -9.30 -10.77 24.26
N SER A 10 -9.34 -11.91 23.57
CA SER A 10 -9.89 -12.02 22.22
C SER A 10 -11.39 -11.69 22.22
N GLU A 11 -12.12 -12.33 23.10
CA GLU A 11 -13.58 -12.16 23.26
C GLU A 11 -13.91 -10.73 23.72
N TYR A 12 -13.11 -10.18 24.62
CA TYR A 12 -13.25 -8.80 25.06
C TYR A 12 -13.07 -7.81 23.90
N ASN A 13 -12.02 -7.97 23.11
CA ASN A 13 -11.77 -7.09 21.97
C ASN A 13 -12.89 -7.21 20.92
N GLN A 14 -13.35 -8.43 20.65
CA GLN A 14 -14.47 -8.66 19.74
C GLN A 14 -15.75 -7.99 20.26
N ALA A 15 -16.09 -8.17 21.53
CA ALA A 15 -17.26 -7.57 22.15
C ALA A 15 -17.23 -6.04 22.08
N MET A 16 -16.06 -5.42 22.30
CA MET A 16 -15.90 -3.96 22.18
C MET A 16 -16.10 -3.46 20.75
N MET A 17 -15.65 -4.22 19.75
CA MET A 17 -15.88 -3.91 18.35
C MET A 17 -17.35 -4.06 17.98
N ASP A 18 -18.00 -5.14 18.41
CA ASP A 18 -19.42 -5.41 18.16
C ASP A 18 -20.32 -4.35 18.80
N LEU A 19 -20.00 -3.94 20.03
CA LEU A 19 -20.71 -2.86 20.71
C LEU A 19 -20.64 -1.55 19.92
N GLY A 20 -19.45 -1.20 19.43
CA GLY A 20 -19.24 -0.01 18.60
C GLY A 20 -19.93 -0.07 17.24
N ALA A 21 -20.05 -1.25 16.66
CA ALA A 21 -20.67 -1.45 15.35
C ALA A 21 -22.22 -1.49 15.44
N SER A 22 -22.78 -2.06 16.53
CA SER A 22 -24.21 -2.33 16.64
C SER A 22 -24.97 -1.28 17.47
N LEU A 23 -24.47 -0.93 18.64
CA LEU A 23 -25.17 -0.08 19.62
C LEU A 23 -24.58 1.32 19.75
N CYS A 24 -23.25 1.43 19.91
CA CYS A 24 -22.57 2.69 20.16
C CYS A 24 -22.12 3.38 18.85
N SER A 25 -23.05 3.51 17.90
CA SER A 25 -22.74 4.19 16.65
C SER A 25 -22.56 5.70 16.86
N ARG A 26 -21.63 6.31 16.12
CA ARG A 26 -21.27 7.71 16.31
C ARG A 26 -22.42 8.71 16.14
N SER A 27 -23.31 8.48 15.19
CA SER A 27 -24.39 9.41 14.82
C SER A 27 -25.72 9.11 15.48
N LYS A 28 -25.96 7.85 15.85
CA LYS A 28 -27.24 7.39 16.43
C LYS A 28 -26.98 6.29 17.47
N PRO A 29 -26.32 6.60 18.61
CA PRO A 29 -26.06 5.60 19.63
C PRO A 29 -27.37 5.17 20.32
N GLN A 30 -27.53 3.85 20.48
CA GLN A 30 -28.70 3.26 21.13
C GLN A 30 -28.38 3.02 22.62
N CYS A 31 -28.15 4.10 23.35
CA CYS A 31 -27.71 4.06 24.75
C CYS A 31 -28.65 3.26 25.67
N HIS A 32 -29.97 3.33 25.42
CA HIS A 32 -31.00 2.61 26.20
C HIS A 32 -30.93 1.08 26.06
N LEU A 33 -30.25 0.56 25.04
CA LEU A 33 -30.01 -0.88 24.84
C LEU A 33 -28.58 -1.29 25.21
N CYS A 34 -27.73 -0.31 25.57
CA CYS A 34 -26.32 -0.58 25.83
C CYS A 34 -26.11 -1.21 27.23
N PRO A 35 -25.47 -2.38 27.33
CA PRO A 35 -25.23 -3.02 28.61
C PRO A 35 -24.29 -2.22 29.53
N LEU A 36 -23.58 -1.22 29.01
CA LEU A 36 -22.68 -0.35 29.74
C LEU A 36 -23.30 1.02 30.06
N GLN A 37 -24.60 1.19 29.90
CA GLN A 37 -25.28 2.49 30.03
C GLN A 37 -25.06 3.14 31.39
N GLU A 38 -25.15 2.36 32.46
CA GLU A 38 -25.09 2.85 33.87
C GLU A 38 -23.70 3.44 34.21
N ASP A 39 -22.62 2.85 33.69
CA ASP A 39 -21.25 3.29 33.93
C ASP A 39 -20.72 4.23 32.83
N CYS A 40 -21.54 4.53 31.80
CA CYS A 40 -21.09 5.27 30.65
C CYS A 40 -21.14 6.79 30.88
N GLN A 41 -19.98 7.43 30.97
CA GLN A 41 -19.88 8.90 31.11
C GLN A 41 -20.50 9.66 29.94
N ALA A 42 -20.41 9.13 28.71
CA ALA A 42 -21.02 9.74 27.54
C ALA A 42 -22.56 9.72 27.61
N ALA A 43 -23.14 8.62 28.09
CA ALA A 43 -24.58 8.55 28.33
C ALA A 43 -25.02 9.49 29.47
N ALA A 44 -24.29 9.50 30.57
CA ALA A 44 -24.54 10.38 31.72
C ALA A 44 -24.45 11.87 31.36
N SER A 45 -23.62 12.25 30.38
CA SER A 45 -23.54 13.65 29.93
C SER A 45 -24.80 14.13 29.16
N GLY A 46 -25.70 13.23 28.76
CA GLY A 46 -26.84 13.53 27.89
C GLY A 46 -26.49 13.87 26.44
N GLN A 47 -25.21 13.85 26.08
CA GLN A 47 -24.72 14.19 24.76
C GLN A 47 -23.75 13.11 24.19
N PRO A 48 -24.19 11.86 24.07
CA PRO A 48 -23.31 10.76 23.66
C PRO A 48 -22.70 10.94 22.27
N THR A 49 -23.34 11.69 21.36
CA THR A 49 -22.86 11.97 20.00
C THR A 49 -21.66 12.91 19.94
N THR A 50 -21.32 13.58 21.06
CA THR A 50 -20.08 14.39 21.14
C THR A 50 -18.84 13.52 21.34
N PHE A 51 -19.02 12.23 21.62
CA PHE A 51 -17.94 11.27 21.81
C PHE A 51 -17.94 10.18 20.73
N PRO A 52 -16.79 9.82 20.18
CA PRO A 52 -15.48 10.49 20.37
C PRO A 52 -15.50 11.90 19.77
N HIS A 53 -14.69 12.78 20.31
CA HIS A 53 -14.54 14.13 19.75
C HIS A 53 -14.18 14.08 18.26
N PRO A 54 -14.69 15.03 17.45
CA PRO A 54 -14.33 15.09 16.03
C PRO A 54 -12.81 15.13 15.88
N LYS A 55 -12.27 14.27 15.01
CA LYS A 55 -10.84 14.39 14.65
C LYS A 55 -10.64 15.75 13.99
N PRO A 56 -9.51 16.44 14.28
CA PRO A 56 -9.16 17.65 13.55
C PRO A 56 -9.19 17.37 12.04
N GLN A 57 -9.61 18.36 11.26
CA GLN A 57 -9.63 18.23 9.80
C GLN A 57 -8.30 17.68 9.31
N LYS A 58 -8.35 16.59 8.55
CA LYS A 58 -7.14 16.01 7.97
C LYS A 58 -6.52 17.07 7.05
N LYS A 59 -5.25 17.38 7.28
CA LYS A 59 -4.45 18.14 6.31
C LYS A 59 -4.52 17.41 4.97
N ALA A 60 -4.49 18.17 3.86
CA ALA A 60 -4.37 17.57 2.53
C ALA A 60 -3.20 16.59 2.51
N LEU A 61 -3.43 15.41 1.94
CA LEU A 61 -2.39 14.40 1.85
C LEU A 61 -1.29 14.90 0.91
N PRO A 62 -0.01 14.75 1.27
CA PRO A 62 1.09 15.01 0.36
C PRO A 62 0.93 14.20 -0.92
N GLN A 63 1.41 14.73 -2.03
CA GLN A 63 1.40 14.09 -3.34
C GLN A 63 2.83 13.78 -3.75
N LYS A 64 3.07 12.57 -4.25
CA LYS A 64 4.33 12.11 -4.82
C LYS A 64 4.06 11.57 -6.22
N SER A 65 5.03 11.69 -7.11
CA SER A 65 4.96 11.14 -8.46
C SER A 65 6.15 10.23 -8.68
N VAL A 66 5.90 9.10 -9.36
CA VAL A 66 6.94 8.11 -9.70
C VAL A 66 6.69 7.53 -11.07
N TYR A 67 7.77 7.05 -11.68
CA TYR A 67 7.76 6.24 -12.88
C TYR A 67 8.05 4.79 -12.51
N LEU A 68 7.25 3.84 -13.02
CA LEU A 68 7.49 2.42 -12.89
C LEU A 68 7.92 1.85 -14.24
N LEU A 69 9.12 1.28 -14.31
CA LEU A 69 9.68 0.73 -15.55
C LEU A 69 9.15 -0.69 -15.78
N LEU A 70 8.36 -0.87 -16.84
CA LEU A 70 7.88 -2.15 -17.32
C LEU A 70 8.87 -2.66 -18.38
N LEU A 71 9.80 -3.48 -17.92
CA LEU A 71 10.77 -4.13 -18.78
C LEU A 71 10.30 -5.56 -19.04
N GLN A 72 9.89 -5.83 -20.27
CA GLN A 72 9.37 -7.12 -20.68
C GLN A 72 10.27 -7.77 -21.71
N GLN A 73 10.54 -9.06 -21.51
CA GLN A 73 11.22 -9.90 -22.50
C GLN A 73 10.44 -11.22 -22.65
N ALA A 74 9.87 -11.43 -23.83
CA ALA A 74 8.94 -12.54 -24.06
C ALA A 74 7.81 -12.59 -23.03
N ASP A 75 7.71 -13.67 -22.25
CA ASP A 75 6.70 -13.87 -21.20
C ASP A 75 7.23 -13.48 -19.80
N GLU A 76 8.33 -12.77 -19.71
CA GLU A 76 8.97 -12.42 -18.43
C GLU A 76 8.99 -10.91 -18.22
N LEU A 77 8.81 -10.50 -16.95
CA LEU A 77 8.86 -9.11 -16.49
C LEU A 77 10.00 -8.97 -15.48
N TRP A 78 10.78 -7.92 -15.61
CA TRP A 78 11.81 -7.58 -14.65
C TRP A 78 11.20 -6.97 -13.40
N LEU A 79 11.49 -7.57 -12.26
CA LEU A 79 11.05 -7.10 -10.94
C LEU A 79 12.25 -6.97 -9.99
N GLU A 80 12.14 -6.02 -9.07
CA GLU A 80 13.11 -5.80 -8.00
C GLU A 80 12.44 -5.93 -6.63
N GLN A 81 13.11 -6.58 -5.70
CA GLN A 81 12.63 -6.67 -4.32
C GLN A 81 12.86 -5.35 -3.61
N ARG A 82 11.79 -4.78 -3.08
CA ARG A 82 11.86 -3.54 -2.30
C ARG A 82 12.62 -3.75 -0.99
N PRO A 83 13.28 -2.71 -0.48
CA PRO A 83 13.88 -2.76 0.85
C PRO A 83 12.87 -3.26 1.91
N PRO A 84 13.30 -3.95 2.97
CA PRO A 84 12.40 -4.52 3.96
C PRO A 84 11.61 -3.46 4.74
N GLN A 85 12.06 -2.21 4.73
CA GLN A 85 11.39 -1.08 5.36
C GLN A 85 10.65 -0.22 4.34
N GLY A 86 9.56 0.41 4.78
CA GLY A 86 8.75 1.30 3.94
C GLY A 86 7.52 0.62 3.34
N ILE A 87 6.92 1.29 2.35
CA ILE A 87 5.71 0.79 1.69
C ILE A 87 6.07 -0.39 0.81
N TRP A 88 5.25 -1.46 0.91
CA TRP A 88 5.47 -2.73 0.21
C TRP A 88 6.86 -3.34 0.50
N GLY A 89 7.39 -3.12 1.71
CA GLY A 89 8.71 -3.62 2.11
C GLY A 89 8.84 -5.13 1.92
N GLY A 90 9.94 -5.55 1.29
CA GLY A 90 10.23 -6.95 0.99
C GLY A 90 9.45 -7.56 -0.17
N LEU A 91 8.45 -6.86 -0.74
CA LEU A 91 7.72 -7.33 -1.92
C LEU A 91 8.49 -6.99 -3.21
N TYR A 92 8.21 -7.75 -4.27
CA TYR A 92 8.72 -7.46 -5.60
C TYR A 92 7.83 -6.43 -6.31
N SER A 93 8.45 -5.47 -6.98
CA SER A 93 7.79 -4.42 -7.75
C SER A 93 8.57 -4.13 -9.04
N PHE A 94 7.95 -3.41 -9.96
CA PHE A 94 8.69 -2.79 -11.05
C PHE A 94 9.73 -1.81 -10.50
N PRO A 95 10.90 -1.64 -11.15
CA PRO A 95 11.87 -0.59 -10.80
C PRO A 95 11.21 0.79 -10.77
N GLU A 96 11.48 1.56 -9.72
CA GLU A 96 10.86 2.87 -9.45
C GLU A 96 11.87 3.99 -9.65
N PHE A 97 11.48 5.02 -10.41
CA PHE A 97 12.32 6.17 -10.71
C PHE A 97 11.58 7.47 -10.43
N ALA A 98 12.32 8.49 -10.00
CA ALA A 98 11.77 9.82 -9.76
C ALA A 98 11.53 10.60 -11.06
N THR A 99 12.32 10.33 -12.11
CA THR A 99 12.23 11.01 -13.40
C THR A 99 12.40 10.03 -14.56
N LEU A 100 11.97 10.43 -15.76
CA LEU A 100 12.14 9.67 -16.98
C LEU A 100 13.62 9.46 -17.31
N GLU A 101 14.42 10.51 -17.17
CA GLU A 101 15.86 10.47 -17.43
C GLU A 101 16.59 9.49 -16.51
N ALA A 102 16.13 9.34 -15.27
CA ALA A 102 16.69 8.35 -14.35
C ALA A 102 16.39 6.92 -14.81
N ALA A 103 15.20 6.67 -15.36
CA ALA A 103 14.86 5.37 -15.93
C ALA A 103 15.68 5.07 -17.21
N GLU A 104 15.87 6.06 -18.09
CA GLU A 104 16.72 5.93 -19.27
C GLU A 104 18.18 5.65 -18.90
N ALA A 105 18.72 6.41 -17.95
CA ALA A 105 20.09 6.22 -17.47
C ALA A 105 20.28 4.82 -16.85
N TRP A 106 19.30 4.32 -16.14
CA TRP A 106 19.32 2.97 -15.59
C TRP A 106 19.34 1.92 -16.70
N LEU A 107 18.49 2.03 -17.74
CA LEU A 107 18.49 1.12 -18.89
C LEU A 107 19.86 1.10 -19.59
N LEU A 108 20.45 2.26 -19.82
CA LEU A 108 21.79 2.36 -20.39
C LEU A 108 22.85 1.66 -19.53
N SER A 109 22.75 1.79 -18.21
CA SER A 109 23.66 1.10 -17.27
C SER A 109 23.54 -0.43 -17.31
N GLN A 110 22.36 -0.92 -17.72
CA GLN A 110 22.10 -2.35 -17.94
C GLN A 110 22.53 -2.84 -19.33
N GLY A 111 23.15 -1.98 -20.13
CA GLY A 111 23.56 -2.32 -21.51
C GLY A 111 22.41 -2.25 -22.54
N ALA A 112 21.27 -1.73 -22.16
CA ALA A 112 20.09 -1.57 -23.00
C ALA A 112 20.15 -0.26 -23.81
N HIS A 113 21.06 -0.17 -24.78
CA HIS A 113 21.32 1.06 -25.54
C HIS A 113 20.31 1.32 -26.66
N ASP A 114 19.52 0.33 -27.04
CA ASP A 114 18.57 0.36 -28.13
C ASP A 114 17.09 0.33 -27.66
N CYS A 115 16.88 0.63 -26.39
CA CYS A 115 15.55 0.69 -25.80
C CYS A 115 14.97 2.10 -25.87
N SER A 116 13.69 2.20 -26.22
CA SER A 116 12.88 3.41 -26.09
C SER A 116 11.85 3.23 -24.99
N LEU A 117 11.53 4.31 -24.28
CA LEU A 117 10.50 4.33 -23.24
C LEU A 117 9.23 5.00 -23.74
N THR A 118 8.10 4.34 -23.58
CA THR A 118 6.77 4.89 -23.89
C THR A 118 5.98 5.03 -22.59
N PRO A 119 5.65 6.27 -22.16
CA PRO A 119 4.78 6.48 -21.02
C PRO A 119 3.37 5.97 -21.31
N LEU A 120 2.80 5.21 -20.39
CA LEU A 120 1.41 4.78 -20.40
C LEU A 120 0.53 5.72 -19.58
N ALA A 121 -0.78 5.47 -19.57
CA ALA A 121 -1.72 6.26 -18.80
C ALA A 121 -1.38 6.24 -17.31
N SER A 122 -1.20 7.43 -16.72
CA SER A 122 -0.92 7.57 -15.30
C SER A 122 -2.16 7.26 -14.46
N PHE A 123 -1.95 6.73 -13.27
CA PHE A 123 -3.01 6.47 -12.30
C PHE A 123 -2.55 6.84 -10.89
N ARG A 124 -3.52 7.07 -9.99
CA ARG A 124 -3.26 7.41 -8.61
C ARG A 124 -3.55 6.26 -7.68
N HIS A 125 -2.57 5.92 -6.85
CA HIS A 125 -2.77 5.09 -5.67
C HIS A 125 -2.80 5.95 -4.41
N THR A 126 -3.79 5.74 -3.53
CA THR A 126 -3.94 6.55 -2.31
C THR A 126 -3.63 5.72 -1.08
N PHE A 127 -2.56 6.07 -0.39
CA PHE A 127 -2.22 5.54 0.93
C PHE A 127 -2.87 6.39 2.04
N SER A 128 -2.85 5.88 3.27
CA SER A 128 -3.41 6.61 4.42
C SER A 128 -2.73 7.94 4.72
N HIS A 129 -1.53 8.18 4.20
CA HIS A 129 -0.67 9.32 4.55
C HIS A 129 -0.11 10.10 3.34
N TYR A 130 -0.32 9.63 2.09
CA TYR A 130 -0.03 10.37 0.86
C TYR A 130 -0.72 9.79 -0.37
N HIS A 131 -0.78 10.57 -1.44
CA HIS A 131 -1.15 10.13 -2.79
C HIS A 131 0.11 9.83 -3.59
N LEU A 132 0.09 8.72 -4.33
CA LEU A 132 1.16 8.34 -5.26
C LEU A 132 0.60 8.34 -6.69
N ASP A 133 1.08 9.26 -7.51
CA ASP A 133 0.80 9.30 -8.94
C ASP A 133 1.84 8.47 -9.67
N ILE A 134 1.40 7.42 -10.31
CA ILE A 134 2.24 6.42 -10.96
C ILE A 134 2.10 6.57 -12.47
N THR A 135 3.22 6.74 -13.16
CA THR A 135 3.29 6.68 -14.61
C THR A 135 4.09 5.46 -15.02
N PRO A 136 3.43 4.41 -15.57
CA PRO A 136 4.16 3.27 -16.10
C PRO A 136 4.92 3.66 -17.35
N LEU A 137 6.16 3.17 -17.46
CA LEU A 137 7.02 3.34 -18.65
C LEU A 137 7.23 1.97 -19.28
N LEU A 138 6.69 1.77 -20.46
CA LEU A 138 6.92 0.54 -21.22
C LEU A 138 8.22 0.65 -22.00
N ALA A 139 9.16 -0.26 -21.74
CA ALA A 139 10.42 -0.35 -22.48
C ALA A 139 10.26 -1.21 -23.71
N HIS A 140 10.60 -0.65 -24.86
CA HIS A 140 10.69 -1.34 -26.15
C HIS A 140 12.15 -1.45 -26.53
N CYS A 141 12.71 -2.66 -26.47
CA CYS A 141 14.10 -2.94 -26.83
C CYS A 141 14.17 -3.75 -28.12
N SER A 142 15.04 -3.36 -29.06
CA SER A 142 15.20 -4.03 -30.36
C SER A 142 15.95 -5.38 -30.22
N HIS A 143 16.76 -5.50 -29.18
CA HIS A 143 17.51 -6.72 -28.88
C HIS A 143 17.17 -7.24 -27.49
N PRO A 144 17.25 -8.56 -27.29
CA PRO A 144 17.12 -9.13 -25.95
C PRO A 144 18.16 -8.53 -25.01
N LEU A 145 17.74 -8.22 -23.80
CA LEU A 145 18.65 -7.80 -22.75
C LEU A 145 19.64 -8.93 -22.41
N PRO A 146 20.84 -8.59 -21.92
CA PRO A 146 21.83 -9.60 -21.57
C PRO A 146 21.22 -10.66 -20.63
N PRO A 147 21.43 -11.96 -20.93
CA PRO A 147 20.77 -13.01 -20.18
C PRO A 147 21.27 -13.04 -18.74
N ARG A 148 20.36 -13.22 -17.80
CA ARG A 148 20.51 -13.72 -16.40
C ARG A 148 21.68 -13.21 -15.53
N SER A 149 22.66 -12.51 -16.06
CA SER A 149 23.72 -11.86 -15.27
C SER A 149 23.18 -10.73 -14.36
N MET A 150 21.93 -10.35 -14.56
CA MET A 150 21.23 -9.34 -13.79
C MET A 150 20.43 -9.91 -12.60
N GLU A 151 20.29 -11.24 -12.48
CA GLU A 151 19.63 -11.85 -11.32
C GLU A 151 20.55 -11.77 -10.11
N GLY A 152 20.32 -10.77 -9.27
CA GLY A 152 20.89 -10.65 -7.93
C GLY A 152 19.96 -11.25 -6.88
N ALA A 153 20.39 -11.26 -5.61
CA ALA A 153 19.58 -11.76 -4.49
C ALA A 153 18.20 -11.05 -4.34
N HIS A 154 18.03 -9.89 -4.99
CA HIS A 154 16.84 -9.04 -4.89
C HIS A 154 16.22 -8.68 -6.25
N GLN A 155 16.55 -9.42 -7.31
CA GLN A 155 16.11 -9.16 -8.68
C GLN A 155 15.59 -10.44 -9.30
N LEU A 156 14.54 -10.34 -10.12
CA LEU A 156 13.83 -11.49 -10.66
C LEU A 156 13.26 -11.20 -12.04
N TRP A 157 13.53 -12.09 -13.01
CA TRP A 157 12.70 -12.22 -14.21
C TRP A 157 11.46 -13.06 -13.85
N TYR A 158 10.34 -12.38 -13.66
CA TYR A 158 9.07 -12.99 -13.26
C TYR A 158 8.34 -13.51 -14.48
N ASN A 159 8.23 -14.83 -14.60
CA ASN A 159 7.57 -15.48 -15.72
C ASN A 159 6.04 -15.48 -15.55
N LEU A 160 5.34 -14.87 -16.51
CA LEU A 160 3.87 -14.75 -16.48
C LEU A 160 3.13 -16.07 -16.68
N LYS A 161 3.75 -17.05 -17.36
CA LYS A 161 3.16 -18.39 -17.60
C LYS A 161 3.49 -19.37 -16.48
N GLN A 162 4.60 -19.19 -15.81
CA GLN A 162 5.05 -20.00 -14.68
C GLN A 162 5.44 -19.09 -13.52
N PRO A 163 4.45 -18.48 -12.85
CA PRO A 163 4.69 -17.48 -11.83
C PRO A 163 5.48 -18.05 -10.64
N ALA A 164 6.56 -17.37 -10.26
CA ALA A 164 7.29 -17.68 -9.04
C ALA A 164 6.42 -17.38 -7.81
N ASN A 165 6.56 -18.18 -6.76
CA ASN A 165 5.85 -17.97 -5.50
C ASN A 165 6.51 -16.87 -4.67
N VAL A 166 6.31 -15.62 -5.07
CA VAL A 166 6.86 -14.42 -4.42
C VAL A 166 5.75 -13.41 -4.13
N GLY A 167 5.93 -12.59 -3.11
CA GLY A 167 5.01 -11.50 -2.82
C GLY A 167 5.20 -10.35 -3.82
N LEU A 168 4.11 -9.91 -4.47
CA LEU A 168 4.10 -8.78 -5.38
C LEU A 168 3.47 -7.56 -4.70
N SER A 169 3.96 -6.36 -5.04
CA SER A 169 3.32 -5.10 -4.64
C SER A 169 2.02 -4.90 -5.41
N ALA A 170 0.97 -4.43 -4.73
CA ALA A 170 -0.32 -4.15 -5.35
C ALA A 170 -0.39 -2.74 -5.93
#